data_3b8c4fd51eb4142bb7612c406f092247
#
_entry.id   3b8c4fd51eb4142bb7612c406f092247
#
_cell.length_a   1.000
_cell.length_b   1.000
_cell.length_c   1.000
_cell.angle_alpha   90.00
_cell.angle_beta   90.00
_cell.angle_gamma   90.00
#
_symmetry.space_group_name_H-M   'P 1'
#
loop_
_entity.id
_entity.type
_entity.pdbx_description
1 polymer ?
#
loop_
_entity_poly.entity_id
_entity_poly.type
_entity_poly.pdbx_seq_one_letter_code
_entity_poly.pdbx_strand_id
1 'polypeptide(L)'
;SMYYHTTSLANSAADNSYRYAGANPNNYVCFGSTASTCPSGNLYRIIGVFGSEVKLIKATSYGSYKWNSSENNTWSSSTLNAGTLNGTYLSGLSSTWQNKIATTNWKVGGMSQNSSATAKQYYDTEIGSSSSSTTYSAKIGLMYVSDYGFAASPDYWTTELFNYEPSKSSNWMNINLNEWTISRSSDNTN
;
A
#
# COMPACT_ATOMS: atom_id res chain seq x y z
N SER A 1 16.32 -2.74 -5.05
CA SER A 1 16.38 -1.99 -6.33
C SER A 1 15.04 -1.33 -6.63
N MET A 2 15.04 -0.35 -7.51
CA MET A 2 13.82 0.29 -8.05
C MET A 2 13.61 -0.21 -9.48
N TYR A 3 12.36 -0.55 -9.82
CA TYR A 3 11.98 -1.08 -11.12
C TYR A 3 10.96 -0.18 -11.81
N TYR A 4 11.11 0.03 -13.10
CA TYR A 4 10.16 0.77 -13.93
C TYR A 4 9.18 -0.22 -14.56
N HIS A 5 7.94 -0.17 -14.13
CA HIS A 5 6.89 -1.12 -14.50
C HIS A 5 6.28 -0.81 -15.87
N THR A 6 7.06 -0.98 -16.92
CA THR A 6 6.59 -0.89 -18.31
C THR A 6 5.96 -2.20 -18.78
N THR A 7 5.33 -2.16 -19.95
CA THR A 7 4.83 -3.37 -20.62
C THR A 7 5.95 -4.35 -21.01
N SER A 8 7.21 -3.87 -21.08
CA SER A 8 8.37 -4.72 -21.37
C SER A 8 8.93 -5.45 -20.16
N LEU A 9 8.56 -5.02 -18.94
CA LEU A 9 8.97 -5.69 -17.71
C LEU A 9 7.99 -6.83 -17.41
N ALA A 10 8.48 -8.06 -17.54
CA ALA A 10 7.66 -9.26 -17.35
C ALA A 10 7.01 -9.29 -15.96
N ASN A 11 5.75 -9.69 -15.91
CA ASN A 11 4.95 -9.84 -14.69
C ASN A 11 4.81 -8.56 -13.84
N SER A 12 5.10 -7.40 -14.42
CA SER A 12 4.96 -6.09 -13.76
C SER A 12 3.52 -5.58 -13.77
N ALA A 13 3.27 -4.47 -13.07
CA ALA A 13 1.99 -3.77 -13.13
C ALA A 13 1.69 -3.17 -14.53
N ALA A 14 2.72 -2.94 -15.34
CA ALA A 14 2.63 -2.31 -16.66
C ALA A 14 1.89 -0.95 -16.66
N ASP A 15 2.05 -0.19 -15.59
CA ASP A 15 1.35 1.09 -15.34
C ASP A 15 2.30 2.31 -15.42
N ASN A 16 3.53 2.09 -15.88
CA ASN A 16 4.59 3.10 -15.93
C ASN A 16 4.96 3.71 -14.57
N SER A 17 4.68 3.01 -13.48
CA SER A 17 5.16 3.37 -12.16
C SER A 17 6.61 2.94 -11.93
N TYR A 18 7.26 3.60 -10.98
CA TYR A 18 8.52 3.12 -10.40
C TYR A 18 8.23 2.52 -9.04
N ARG A 19 8.68 1.30 -8.77
CA ARG A 19 8.44 0.63 -7.49
C ARG A 19 9.73 0.04 -6.93
N TYR A 20 9.90 0.15 -5.62
CA TYR A 20 11.00 -0.48 -4.91
C TYR A 20 10.69 -1.96 -4.60
N ALA A 21 11.63 -2.84 -4.92
CA ALA A 21 11.50 -4.28 -4.71
C ALA A 21 12.80 -4.91 -4.17
N GLY A 22 12.66 -6.08 -3.55
CA GLY A 22 13.75 -6.84 -2.96
C GLY A 22 13.82 -6.77 -1.44
N ALA A 23 14.80 -7.43 -0.85
CA ALA A 23 14.90 -7.61 0.60
C ALA A 23 15.07 -6.30 1.39
N ASN A 24 15.96 -5.42 0.93
CA ASN A 24 16.26 -4.19 1.65
C ASN A 24 16.73 -3.07 0.70
N PRO A 25 15.83 -2.51 -0.11
CA PRO A 25 16.17 -1.35 -0.92
C PRO A 25 16.41 -0.11 -0.04
N ASN A 26 17.29 0.78 -0.49
CA ASN A 26 17.51 2.07 0.16
C ASN A 26 16.39 3.05 -0.27
N ASN A 27 15.24 2.93 0.38
CA ASN A 27 14.03 3.69 0.07
C ASN A 27 13.44 4.40 1.30
N TYR A 28 14.28 4.74 2.26
CA TYR A 28 13.86 5.46 3.46
C TYR A 28 13.73 6.96 3.22
N VAL A 29 12.77 7.58 3.89
CA VAL A 29 12.52 9.01 3.87
C VAL A 29 11.99 9.47 5.22
N CYS A 30 12.41 10.66 5.65
CA CYS A 30 11.84 11.32 6.83
C CYS A 30 10.65 12.20 6.40
N PHE A 31 9.50 11.98 7.01
CA PHE A 31 8.30 12.78 6.76
C PHE A 31 7.66 13.22 8.08
N GLY A 32 7.29 14.49 8.18
CA GLY A 32 6.69 15.05 9.38
C GLY A 32 7.71 15.68 10.36
N SER A 33 9.01 15.68 10.00
CA SER A 33 10.07 16.31 10.82
C SER A 33 11.16 16.87 9.92
N THR A 34 11.76 17.99 10.37
CA THR A 34 12.96 18.62 9.77
C THR A 34 14.21 18.43 10.62
N ALA A 35 14.15 17.59 11.65
CA ALA A 35 15.29 17.31 12.51
C ALA A 35 16.44 16.69 11.71
N SER A 36 17.69 17.00 12.07
CA SER A 36 18.89 16.46 11.41
C SER A 36 18.99 14.94 11.50
N THR A 37 18.47 14.37 12.58
CA THR A 37 18.26 12.92 12.74
C THR A 37 16.75 12.66 12.71
N CYS A 38 16.30 11.83 11.78
CA CYS A 38 14.88 11.53 11.66
C CYS A 38 14.38 10.79 12.90
N PRO A 39 13.37 11.33 13.61
CA PRO A 39 12.73 10.59 14.69
C PRO A 39 12.11 9.30 14.15
N SER A 40 12.16 8.21 14.92
CA SER A 40 11.67 6.89 14.49
C SER A 40 10.20 6.90 14.05
N GLY A 41 9.36 7.70 14.72
CA GLY A 41 7.96 7.88 14.35
C GLY A 41 7.73 8.62 13.02
N ASN A 42 8.77 9.28 12.49
CA ASN A 42 8.74 10.03 11.23
C ASN A 42 9.49 9.32 10.10
N LEU A 43 9.95 8.10 10.34
CA LEU A 43 10.62 7.31 9.33
C LEU A 43 9.58 6.57 8.48
N TYR A 44 9.65 6.80 7.17
CA TYR A 44 8.81 6.16 6.16
C TYR A 44 9.67 5.46 5.13
N ARG A 45 9.03 4.63 4.34
CA ARG A 45 9.64 4.01 3.17
C ARG A 45 8.84 4.35 1.92
N ILE A 46 9.52 4.53 0.81
CA ILE A 46 8.90 4.81 -0.48
C ILE A 46 8.47 3.49 -1.11
N ILE A 47 7.17 3.32 -1.34
CA ILE A 47 6.63 2.21 -2.14
C ILE A 47 7.02 2.42 -3.61
N GLY A 48 6.77 3.61 -4.11
CA GLY A 48 7.05 3.93 -5.50
C GLY A 48 6.65 5.34 -5.90
N VAL A 49 6.78 5.61 -7.19
CA VAL A 49 6.35 6.85 -7.86
C VAL A 49 5.27 6.48 -8.86
N PHE A 50 4.12 7.12 -8.74
CA PHE A 50 2.91 6.86 -9.51
C PHE A 50 2.47 8.17 -10.16
N GLY A 51 2.79 8.33 -11.45
CA GLY A 51 2.63 9.64 -12.10
C GLY A 51 3.50 10.69 -11.43
N SER A 52 2.90 11.74 -10.90
CA SER A 52 3.59 12.81 -10.16
C SER A 52 3.60 12.62 -8.64
N GLU A 53 3.05 11.53 -8.14
CA GLU A 53 2.93 11.28 -6.70
C GLU A 53 3.92 10.23 -6.20
N VAL A 54 4.48 10.47 -5.03
CA VAL A 54 5.30 9.50 -4.29
C VAL A 54 4.45 8.86 -3.21
N LYS A 55 4.34 7.53 -3.24
CA LYS A 55 3.59 6.77 -2.26
C LYS A 55 4.50 6.31 -1.12
N LEU A 56 4.15 6.71 0.10
CA LEU A 56 4.90 6.38 1.31
C LEU A 56 4.12 5.40 2.18
N ILE A 57 4.86 4.59 2.93
CA ILE A 57 4.34 3.77 4.02
C ILE A 57 5.22 3.96 5.26
N LYS A 58 4.65 3.93 6.46
CA LYS A 58 5.46 4.00 7.69
C LYS A 58 6.43 2.83 7.75
N ALA A 59 7.66 3.10 8.20
CA ALA A 59 8.68 2.06 8.36
C ALA A 59 8.35 1.09 9.51
N THR A 60 7.52 1.51 10.46
CA THR A 60 7.09 0.71 11.62
C THR A 60 5.58 0.81 11.78
N SER A 61 4.97 -0.11 12.51
CA SER A 61 3.55 -0.09 12.80
C SER A 61 3.13 1.24 13.45
N TYR A 62 2.00 1.78 13.01
CA TYR A 62 1.35 2.92 13.66
C TYR A 62 0.55 2.49 14.90
N GLY A 63 0.09 1.23 14.93
CA GLY A 63 -0.68 0.67 16.04
C GLY A 63 -1.55 -0.49 15.59
N SER A 64 -2.30 -1.04 16.52
CA SER A 64 -3.26 -2.12 16.25
C SER A 64 -4.67 -1.56 16.25
N TYR A 65 -5.34 -1.69 15.12
CA TYR A 65 -6.68 -1.14 14.90
C TYR A 65 -7.59 -2.16 14.23
N LYS A 66 -8.88 -2.09 14.53
CA LYS A 66 -9.89 -2.75 13.70
C LYS A 66 -10.00 -2.01 12.37
N TRP A 67 -10.19 -2.75 11.30
CA TRP A 67 -10.47 -2.15 9.98
C TRP A 67 -11.79 -1.37 10.00
N ASN A 68 -12.83 -1.95 10.64
CA ASN A 68 -14.07 -1.28 10.94
C ASN A 68 -14.59 -1.72 12.32
N SER A 69 -15.36 -0.85 12.98
CA SER A 69 -16.03 -1.17 14.26
C SER A 69 -17.32 -1.98 14.08
N SER A 70 -17.89 -1.99 12.87
CA SER A 70 -19.06 -2.75 12.49
C SER A 70 -18.70 -3.82 11.46
N GLU A 71 -19.53 -4.84 11.31
CA GLU A 71 -19.39 -5.89 10.29
C GLU A 71 -19.72 -5.35 8.89
N ASN A 72 -18.87 -4.45 8.39
CA ASN A 72 -19.03 -3.79 7.12
C ASN A 72 -17.65 -3.55 6.50
N ASN A 73 -17.48 -3.93 5.25
CA ASN A 73 -16.22 -3.79 4.52
C ASN A 73 -16.20 -2.58 3.55
N THR A 74 -17.04 -1.58 3.76
CA THR A 74 -17.02 -0.34 2.99
C THR A 74 -15.94 0.60 3.52
N TRP A 75 -14.92 0.85 2.70
CA TRP A 75 -13.78 1.67 3.12
C TRP A 75 -14.18 3.10 3.50
N SER A 76 -15.03 3.75 2.72
CA SER A 76 -15.40 5.16 2.93
C SER A 76 -15.97 5.44 4.32
N SER A 77 -16.68 4.49 4.90
CA SER A 77 -17.29 4.58 6.23
C SER A 77 -16.55 3.80 7.32
N SER A 78 -15.43 3.15 6.99
CA SER A 78 -14.70 2.35 7.97
C SER A 78 -14.12 3.23 9.08
N THR A 79 -14.07 2.68 10.28
CA THR A 79 -13.51 3.36 11.45
C THR A 79 -12.02 3.64 11.25
N LEU A 80 -11.29 2.71 10.62
CA LEU A 80 -9.86 2.87 10.34
C LEU A 80 -9.61 4.04 9.38
N ASN A 81 -10.39 4.15 8.30
CA ASN A 81 -10.27 5.27 7.36
C ASN A 81 -10.65 6.61 8.01
N ALA A 82 -11.92 6.75 8.41
CA ALA A 82 -12.47 8.05 8.79
C ALA A 82 -12.01 8.48 10.19
N GLY A 83 -11.99 7.57 11.15
CA GLY A 83 -11.64 7.88 12.54
C GLY A 83 -10.15 7.95 12.79
N THR A 84 -9.38 7.04 12.20
CA THR A 84 -7.95 6.89 12.50
C THR A 84 -7.08 7.54 11.44
N LEU A 85 -7.07 7.06 10.21
CA LEU A 85 -6.11 7.49 9.19
C LEU A 85 -6.35 8.92 8.73
N ASN A 86 -7.53 9.24 8.22
CA ASN A 86 -7.91 10.60 7.80
C ASN A 86 -8.50 11.45 8.96
N GLY A 87 -8.57 10.90 10.14
CA GLY A 87 -8.94 11.58 11.39
C GLY A 87 -7.70 11.87 12.25
N THR A 88 -7.50 11.07 13.30
CA THR A 88 -6.47 11.29 14.33
C THR A 88 -5.05 11.35 13.76
N TYR A 89 -4.69 10.44 12.86
CA TYR A 89 -3.36 10.45 12.26
C TYR A 89 -3.11 11.72 11.44
N LEU A 90 -3.99 12.06 10.52
CA LEU A 90 -3.83 13.21 9.65
C LEU A 90 -3.84 14.51 10.45
N SER A 91 -4.75 14.68 11.40
CA SER A 91 -4.83 15.86 12.25
C SER A 91 -3.66 16.00 13.23
N GLY A 92 -2.97 14.92 13.53
CA GLY A 92 -1.74 14.91 14.33
C GLY A 92 -0.52 15.48 13.61
N LEU A 93 -0.56 15.59 12.27
CA LEU A 93 0.47 16.28 11.50
C LEU A 93 0.24 17.80 11.52
N SER A 94 1.32 18.59 11.51
CA SER A 94 1.17 20.04 11.34
C SER A 94 0.58 20.37 9.96
N SER A 95 -0.03 21.54 9.83
CA SER A 95 -0.61 22.00 8.55
C SER A 95 0.41 22.00 7.41
N THR A 96 1.66 22.35 7.70
CA THR A 96 2.77 22.31 6.72
C THR A 96 2.94 20.91 6.12
N TRP A 97 2.90 19.87 6.95
CA TRP A 97 3.06 18.49 6.49
C TRP A 97 1.80 17.94 5.87
N GLN A 98 0.61 18.26 6.41
CA GLN A 98 -0.66 17.91 5.79
C GLN A 98 -0.76 18.45 4.35
N ASN A 99 -0.30 19.66 4.11
CA ASN A 99 -0.34 20.30 2.79
C ASN A 99 0.63 19.67 1.77
N LYS A 100 1.61 18.90 2.22
CA LYS A 100 2.52 18.13 1.35
C LYS A 100 1.91 16.81 0.87
N ILE A 101 0.81 16.37 1.49
CA ILE A 101 0.14 15.13 1.12
C ILE A 101 -0.91 15.46 0.06
N ALA A 102 -0.79 14.84 -1.10
CA ALA A 102 -1.78 14.97 -2.17
C ALA A 102 -3.10 14.31 -1.76
N THR A 103 -4.21 14.89 -2.22
CA THR A 103 -5.50 14.20 -2.20
C THR A 103 -5.57 13.27 -3.40
N THR A 104 -5.71 11.99 -3.15
CA THR A 104 -5.64 10.95 -4.18
C THR A 104 -6.97 10.20 -4.26
N ASN A 105 -7.35 9.80 -5.47
CA ASN A 105 -8.50 8.94 -5.69
C ASN A 105 -8.10 7.47 -5.49
N TRP A 106 -8.29 6.97 -4.28
CA TRP A 106 -8.00 5.59 -3.93
C TRP A 106 -9.02 4.65 -4.56
N LYS A 107 -8.56 3.60 -5.21
CA LYS A 107 -9.41 2.50 -5.65
C LYS A 107 -9.80 1.66 -4.42
N VAL A 108 -11.08 1.60 -4.12
CA VAL A 108 -11.60 0.98 -2.90
C VAL A 108 -12.71 -0.04 -3.16
N GLY A 109 -12.88 -0.45 -4.40
CA GLY A 109 -13.87 -1.45 -4.80
C GLY A 109 -13.52 -2.88 -4.40
N GLY A 110 -12.34 -3.09 -3.86
CA GLY A 110 -11.87 -4.41 -3.45
C GLY A 110 -11.25 -5.19 -4.60
N MET A 111 -11.12 -6.47 -4.38
CA MET A 111 -10.55 -7.42 -5.33
C MET A 111 -11.43 -8.66 -5.41
N SER A 112 -11.57 -9.22 -6.61
CA SER A 112 -12.31 -10.46 -6.85
C SER A 112 -11.38 -11.67 -6.93
N GLN A 113 -10.19 -11.57 -6.38
CA GLN A 113 -9.20 -12.64 -6.42
C GLN A 113 -9.24 -13.48 -5.15
N ASN A 114 -8.94 -14.76 -5.33
CA ASN A 114 -8.67 -15.68 -4.23
C ASN A 114 -7.17 -15.65 -3.88
N SER A 115 -6.79 -16.47 -2.92
CA SER A 115 -5.40 -16.60 -2.47
C SER A 115 -4.41 -17.08 -3.53
N SER A 116 -4.88 -17.66 -4.63
CA SER A 116 -4.06 -18.20 -5.73
C SER A 116 -3.65 -17.16 -6.77
N ALA A 117 -3.67 -15.87 -6.44
CA ALA A 117 -3.33 -14.81 -7.38
C ALA A 117 -1.91 -14.29 -7.18
N THR A 118 -1.26 -13.93 -8.30
CA THR A 118 0.02 -13.22 -8.32
C THR A 118 -0.15 -11.72 -8.05
N ALA A 119 0.96 -11.00 -7.81
CA ALA A 119 0.93 -9.55 -7.64
C ALA A 119 0.25 -8.83 -8.81
N LYS A 120 0.54 -9.25 -10.04
CA LYS A 120 -0.07 -8.68 -11.26
C LYS A 120 -1.58 -8.92 -11.31
N GLN A 121 -2.04 -10.12 -10.97
CA GLN A 121 -3.46 -10.45 -10.95
C GLN A 121 -4.21 -9.66 -9.88
N TYR A 122 -3.63 -9.48 -8.69
CA TYR A 122 -4.19 -8.59 -7.68
C TYR A 122 -4.24 -7.14 -8.18
N TYR A 123 -3.16 -6.65 -8.78
CA TYR A 123 -3.13 -5.32 -9.36
C TYR A 123 -4.27 -5.10 -10.35
N ASP A 124 -4.49 -6.03 -11.27
CA ASP A 124 -5.53 -5.90 -12.31
C ASP A 124 -6.93 -5.77 -11.72
N THR A 125 -7.22 -6.46 -10.61
CA THR A 125 -8.53 -6.42 -9.96
C THR A 125 -8.67 -5.29 -8.95
N GLU A 126 -7.59 -4.86 -8.30
CA GLU A 126 -7.60 -3.75 -7.35
C GLU A 126 -7.63 -2.38 -8.05
N ILE A 127 -6.79 -2.20 -9.06
CA ILE A 127 -6.45 -0.90 -9.63
C ILE A 127 -6.57 -0.89 -11.15
N GLY A 128 -6.16 -1.97 -11.80
CA GLY A 128 -5.99 -2.07 -13.24
C GLY A 128 -7.27 -2.26 -14.02
N SER A 129 -7.15 -2.91 -15.18
CA SER A 129 -8.19 -3.03 -16.19
C SER A 129 -9.46 -3.76 -15.74
N SER A 130 -9.36 -4.63 -14.75
CA SER A 130 -10.48 -5.41 -14.19
C SER A 130 -10.99 -4.86 -12.87
N SER A 131 -10.52 -3.67 -12.45
CA SER A 131 -10.91 -3.08 -11.18
C SER A 131 -12.31 -2.45 -11.25
N SER A 132 -12.97 -2.41 -10.09
CA SER A 132 -14.18 -1.62 -9.90
C SER A 132 -13.90 -0.13 -10.11
N SER A 133 -14.90 0.62 -10.56
CA SER A 133 -14.84 2.09 -10.65
C SER A 133 -14.95 2.80 -9.30
N THR A 134 -15.20 2.07 -8.21
CA THR A 134 -15.37 2.66 -6.88
C THR A 134 -14.07 3.29 -6.40
N THR A 135 -14.13 4.58 -6.12
CA THR A 135 -13.00 5.37 -5.62
C THR A 135 -13.37 6.12 -4.35
N TYR A 136 -12.37 6.49 -3.59
CA TYR A 136 -12.49 7.35 -2.42
C TYR A 136 -11.38 8.38 -2.42
N SER A 137 -11.75 9.65 -2.40
CA SER A 137 -10.80 10.77 -2.44
C SER A 137 -10.35 11.11 -1.02
N ALA A 138 -9.07 10.91 -0.73
CA ALA A 138 -8.49 11.17 0.59
C ALA A 138 -6.97 11.34 0.51
N LYS A 139 -6.39 11.90 1.57
CA LYS A 139 -4.93 12.04 1.71
C LYS A 139 -4.24 10.76 2.14
N ILE A 140 -4.87 9.97 3.00
CA ILE A 140 -4.28 8.78 3.61
C ILE A 140 -5.08 7.54 3.21
N GLY A 141 -4.37 6.46 2.89
CA GLY A 141 -4.95 5.15 2.63
C GLY A 141 -4.13 4.05 3.30
N LEU A 142 -4.34 2.83 2.85
CA LEU A 142 -3.50 1.68 3.17
C LEU A 142 -2.85 1.16 1.89
N MET A 143 -1.85 0.31 2.03
CA MET A 143 -1.26 -0.40 0.89
C MET A 143 -2.32 -1.23 0.16
N TYR A 144 -2.14 -1.39 -1.14
CA TYR A 144 -2.81 -2.43 -1.91
C TYR A 144 -2.15 -3.78 -1.68
N VAL A 145 -2.87 -4.87 -1.87
CA VAL A 145 -2.28 -6.22 -1.86
C VAL A 145 -1.17 -6.32 -2.89
N SER A 146 -1.37 -5.73 -4.07
CA SER A 146 -0.36 -5.69 -5.13
C SER A 146 0.88 -4.86 -4.77
N ASP A 147 0.76 -3.81 -3.95
CA ASP A 147 1.94 -3.09 -3.44
C ASP A 147 2.85 -4.03 -2.66
N TYR A 148 2.28 -4.84 -1.76
CA TYR A 148 3.01 -5.85 -1.01
C TYR A 148 3.63 -6.91 -1.95
N GLY A 149 2.86 -7.38 -2.93
CA GLY A 149 3.34 -8.38 -3.88
C GLY A 149 4.53 -7.90 -4.71
N PHE A 150 4.47 -6.69 -5.23
CA PHE A 150 5.56 -6.09 -6.00
C PHE A 150 6.75 -5.64 -5.16
N ALA A 151 6.64 -5.59 -3.86
CA ALA A 151 7.76 -5.27 -2.96
C ALA A 151 8.77 -6.43 -2.83
N ALA A 152 8.38 -7.65 -3.17
CA ALA A 152 9.29 -8.78 -3.28
C ALA A 152 10.21 -8.66 -4.49
N SER A 153 11.34 -9.38 -4.47
CA SER A 153 12.20 -9.50 -5.65
C SER A 153 11.42 -9.98 -6.88
N PRO A 154 11.75 -9.51 -8.09
CA PRO A 154 11.04 -9.89 -9.32
C PRO A 154 10.93 -11.40 -9.56
N ASP A 155 11.88 -12.18 -9.07
CA ASP A 155 11.86 -13.66 -9.16
C ASP A 155 10.59 -14.27 -8.52
N TYR A 156 9.93 -13.53 -7.63
CA TYR A 156 8.72 -13.97 -6.95
C TYR A 156 7.42 -13.35 -7.51
N TRP A 157 7.48 -12.52 -8.54
CA TRP A 157 6.25 -11.90 -9.08
C TRP A 157 5.32 -12.88 -9.80
N THR A 158 5.83 -14.06 -10.15
CA THR A 158 5.02 -15.17 -10.68
C THR A 158 4.50 -16.09 -9.58
N THR A 159 4.88 -15.88 -8.34
CA THR A 159 4.45 -16.68 -7.20
C THR A 159 3.08 -16.17 -6.70
N GLU A 160 2.19 -17.09 -6.42
CA GLU A 160 0.91 -16.78 -5.78
C GLU A 160 1.15 -16.21 -4.37
N LEU A 161 0.45 -15.16 -3.99
CA LEU A 161 0.65 -14.51 -2.69
C LEU A 161 0.38 -15.43 -1.49
N PHE A 162 -0.47 -16.43 -1.67
CA PHE A 162 -0.70 -17.48 -0.66
C PHE A 162 0.56 -18.28 -0.34
N ASN A 163 1.42 -18.50 -1.35
CA ASN A 163 2.66 -19.26 -1.22
C ASN A 163 3.88 -18.36 -0.98
N TYR A 164 3.69 -17.21 -0.37
CA TYR A 164 4.70 -16.17 -0.25
C TYR A 164 5.75 -16.43 0.84
N GLU A 165 5.61 -17.49 1.63
CA GLU A 165 6.59 -17.83 2.69
C GLU A 165 8.05 -17.82 2.19
N PRO A 166 8.39 -18.46 1.05
CA PRO A 166 9.77 -18.43 0.55
C PRO A 166 10.24 -17.03 0.16
N SER A 167 9.33 -16.11 -0.18
CA SER A 167 9.67 -14.76 -0.62
C SER A 167 9.73 -13.73 0.50
N LYS A 168 9.31 -14.06 1.73
CA LYS A 168 9.27 -13.11 2.85
C LYS A 168 10.62 -12.45 3.11
N SER A 169 11.71 -13.21 3.04
CA SER A 169 13.07 -12.67 3.22
C SER A 169 13.52 -11.76 2.07
N SER A 170 12.83 -11.79 0.93
CA SER A 170 13.09 -10.96 -0.25
C SER A 170 12.06 -9.86 -0.46
N ASN A 171 11.21 -9.59 0.55
CA ASN A 171 10.16 -8.59 0.49
C ASN A 171 10.35 -7.55 1.59
N TRP A 172 10.73 -6.34 1.21
CA TRP A 172 11.00 -5.27 2.16
C TRP A 172 9.77 -4.75 2.91
N MET A 173 8.56 -4.97 2.39
CA MET A 173 7.32 -4.58 3.08
C MET A 173 6.90 -5.59 4.15
N ASN A 174 7.50 -6.78 4.17
CA ASN A 174 7.24 -7.75 5.22
C ASN A 174 7.98 -7.37 6.50
N ILE A 175 7.26 -6.85 7.47
CA ILE A 175 7.78 -6.49 8.80
C ILE A 175 7.32 -7.48 9.89
N ASN A 176 6.91 -8.69 9.49
CA ASN A 176 6.43 -9.76 10.38
C ASN A 176 5.22 -9.38 11.24
N LEU A 177 4.32 -8.58 10.68
CA LEU A 177 3.07 -8.20 11.31
C LEU A 177 1.89 -8.62 10.42
N ASN A 178 0.73 -8.78 11.04
CA ASN A 178 -0.53 -8.86 10.32
C ASN A 178 -0.98 -7.43 9.99
N GLU A 179 -1.00 -7.09 8.73
CA GLU A 179 -1.31 -5.74 8.27
C GLU A 179 -2.57 -5.70 7.41
N TRP A 180 -3.35 -4.67 7.59
CA TRP A 180 -4.50 -4.42 6.75
C TRP A 180 -4.11 -3.86 5.39
N THR A 181 -4.86 -4.25 4.37
CA THR A 181 -4.84 -3.60 3.04
C THR A 181 -6.11 -2.78 2.85
N ILE A 182 -6.07 -1.84 1.90
CA ILE A 182 -7.25 -1.06 1.55
C ILE A 182 -8.28 -1.90 0.77
N SER A 183 -7.81 -2.95 0.09
CA SER A 183 -8.64 -3.82 -0.72
C SER A 183 -9.36 -4.84 0.15
N ARG A 184 -10.68 -4.82 0.08
CA ARG A 184 -11.53 -5.85 0.66
C ARG A 184 -11.55 -7.09 -0.23
N SER A 185 -11.75 -8.26 0.33
CA SER A 185 -12.13 -9.45 -0.45
C SER A 185 -13.59 -9.29 -0.90
N SER A 186 -13.91 -9.77 -2.09
CA SER A 186 -15.08 -9.34 -2.85
C SER A 186 -16.43 -9.59 -2.20
N ASP A 187 -16.58 -10.63 -1.40
CA ASP A 187 -17.91 -11.10 -1.01
C ASP A 187 -18.09 -11.40 0.47
N ASN A 188 -17.08 -11.18 1.30
CA ASN A 188 -17.18 -11.45 2.73
C ASN A 188 -17.13 -10.17 3.55
N THR A 189 -18.17 -9.96 4.31
CA THR A 189 -18.25 -8.97 5.39
C THR A 189 -17.48 -9.39 6.64
N ASN A 190 -16.86 -10.56 6.63
CA ASN A 190 -16.11 -11.12 7.76
C ASN A 190 -14.61 -10.94 7.58
#